data_ab6b1c478bb94080acf9c37b0cdc5bf3
#
_entry.id   ab6b1c478bb94080acf9c37b0cdc5bf3
#
_cell.length_a   1.000
_cell.length_b   1.000
_cell.length_c   1.000
_cell.angle_alpha   90.00
_cell.angle_beta   90.00
_cell.angle_gamma   90.00
#
_symmetry.space_group_name_H-M   'P 1'
#
loop_
_entity.id
_entity.type
_entity.pdbx_description
1 polymer ?
#
loop_
_entity_poly.entity_id
_entity_poly.type
_entity_poly.pdbx_seq_one_letter_code
_entity_poly.pdbx_strand_id
1 'polypeptide(L)'
;FSDEGFKTYRHDKNVPIYQYIVEGSLNGTDWQLLADRSQNTKDQIYELIVLDKKIKTQFVRIKNTKDFATGYFSIADIRLFGNAKGKVPKQVSNFIVERNKDRRRIAFTWDKQPSAEGYVIRWGASPEHIDNAIMMYDNQAELGFFDRDITYYMTIEAFNESGKSKSSTPIKIN
;
A
#
# COMPACT_ATOMS: atom_id res chain seq x y z
N PHE A 1 -8.85 7.82 -11.30
CA PHE A 1 -8.51 7.10 -12.55
C PHE A 1 -9.70 6.22 -12.87
N SER A 2 -10.31 6.40 -14.06
CA SER A 2 -11.41 5.55 -14.48
C SER A 2 -10.86 4.18 -14.89
N ASP A 3 -11.55 3.13 -14.48
CA ASP A 3 -11.22 1.73 -14.82
C ASP A 3 -11.16 1.50 -16.35
N GLU A 4 -11.86 2.33 -17.12
CA GLU A 4 -11.87 2.28 -18.58
C GLU A 4 -10.57 2.77 -19.23
N GLY A 5 -9.96 3.83 -18.73
CA GLY A 5 -8.67 4.30 -19.22
C GLY A 5 -7.57 3.26 -18.99
N PHE A 6 -7.71 2.51 -17.90
CA PHE A 6 -6.80 1.44 -17.54
C PHE A 6 -6.97 0.20 -18.43
N LYS A 7 -8.21 -0.16 -18.76
CA LYS A 7 -8.53 -1.26 -19.69
C LYS A 7 -8.02 -0.99 -21.11
N THR A 8 -8.13 0.26 -21.57
CA THR A 8 -7.65 0.66 -22.90
C THR A 8 -6.12 0.56 -22.98
N TYR A 9 -5.40 0.93 -21.92
CA TYR A 9 -3.95 0.81 -21.86
C TYR A 9 -3.46 -0.65 -21.80
N ARG A 10 -4.21 -1.53 -21.18
CA ARG A 10 -3.92 -2.97 -21.09
C ARG A 10 -4.16 -3.76 -22.38
N HIS A 11 -4.98 -3.24 -23.28
CA HIS A 11 -5.25 -3.89 -24.56
C HIS A 11 -4.22 -3.56 -25.64
N ASP A 12 -3.33 -2.62 -25.38
CA ASP A 12 -2.20 -2.39 -26.26
C ASP A 12 -1.20 -3.54 -26.11
N LYS A 13 -1.00 -4.29 -27.19
CA LYS A 13 -0.03 -5.39 -27.26
C LYS A 13 1.43 -4.97 -27.00
N ASN A 14 1.66 -3.68 -26.89
CA ASN A 14 2.96 -3.06 -26.67
C ASN A 14 3.19 -2.58 -25.22
N VAL A 15 2.33 -2.95 -24.26
CA VAL A 15 2.60 -2.63 -22.84
C VAL A 15 3.91 -3.27 -22.43
N PRO A 16 4.90 -2.51 -21.98
CA PRO A 16 6.19 -3.05 -21.61
C PRO A 16 6.07 -3.93 -20.36
N ILE A 17 6.46 -5.17 -20.49
CA ILE A 17 6.60 -6.08 -19.35
C ILE A 17 7.91 -5.75 -18.66
N TYR A 18 7.84 -5.25 -17.44
CA TYR A 18 9.02 -4.89 -16.66
C TYR A 18 9.78 -6.13 -16.21
N GLN A 19 11.07 -6.16 -16.56
CA GLN A 19 12.03 -7.16 -16.09
C GLN A 19 13.10 -6.44 -15.29
N TYR A 20 13.31 -6.89 -14.06
CA TYR A 20 14.18 -6.21 -13.13
C TYR A 20 14.72 -7.16 -12.05
N ILE A 21 15.73 -6.71 -11.36
CA ILE A 21 16.22 -7.33 -10.12
C ILE A 21 16.15 -6.33 -8.98
N VAL A 22 16.00 -6.85 -7.77
CA VAL A 22 16.08 -6.08 -6.53
C VAL A 22 17.31 -6.53 -5.77
N GLU A 23 18.16 -5.60 -5.39
CA GLU A 23 19.40 -5.86 -4.68
C GLU A 23 19.48 -5.05 -3.39
N GLY A 24 20.08 -5.60 -2.36
CA GLY A 24 20.36 -4.95 -1.10
C GLY A 24 21.84 -4.86 -0.80
N SER A 25 22.25 -3.83 -0.05
CA SER A 25 23.63 -3.62 0.37
C SER A 25 23.70 -3.02 1.78
N LEU A 26 24.78 -3.31 2.52
CA LEU A 26 25.09 -2.67 3.79
C LEU A 26 25.95 -1.42 3.63
N ASN A 27 26.74 -1.35 2.58
CA ASN A 27 27.76 -0.31 2.37
C ASN A 27 27.59 0.48 1.07
N GLY A 28 26.59 0.13 0.24
CA GLY A 28 26.34 0.76 -1.06
C GLY A 28 27.26 0.31 -2.19
N THR A 29 28.23 -0.58 -1.92
CA THR A 29 29.19 -1.12 -2.90
C THR A 29 29.00 -2.60 -3.16
N ASP A 30 28.83 -3.38 -2.12
CA ASP A 30 28.65 -4.84 -2.20
C ASP A 30 27.15 -5.16 -2.19
N TRP A 31 26.67 -5.67 -3.33
CA TRP A 31 25.24 -5.89 -3.56
C TRP A 31 24.93 -7.37 -3.59
N GLN A 32 23.90 -7.77 -2.85
CA GLN A 32 23.34 -9.10 -2.88
C GLN A 32 21.95 -9.09 -3.52
N LEU A 33 21.65 -10.11 -4.30
CA LEU A 33 20.35 -10.28 -4.92
C LEU A 33 19.29 -10.56 -3.83
N LEU A 34 18.21 -9.78 -3.82
CA LEU A 34 17.06 -9.96 -2.94
C LEU A 34 15.91 -10.62 -3.68
N ALA A 35 15.67 -10.20 -4.92
CA ALA A 35 14.64 -10.78 -5.77
C ALA A 35 15.06 -10.69 -7.24
N ASP A 36 14.73 -11.72 -7.99
CA ASP A 36 14.96 -11.79 -9.44
C ASP A 36 13.62 -11.83 -10.18
N ARG A 37 13.39 -10.83 -11.02
CA ARG A 37 12.26 -10.70 -11.94
C ARG A 37 12.74 -10.50 -13.38
N SER A 38 13.99 -10.88 -13.67
CA SER A 38 14.57 -10.74 -15.01
C SER A 38 13.88 -11.59 -16.07
N GLN A 39 13.13 -12.60 -15.66
CA GLN A 39 12.36 -13.48 -16.54
C GLN A 39 10.84 -13.24 -16.41
N ASN A 40 10.42 -12.10 -15.88
CA ASN A 40 9.00 -11.79 -15.75
C ASN A 40 8.35 -11.72 -17.14
N THR A 41 7.19 -12.40 -17.28
CA THR A 41 6.36 -12.42 -18.50
C THR A 41 4.98 -11.83 -18.27
N LYS A 42 4.70 -11.32 -17.06
CA LYS A 42 3.40 -10.79 -16.69
C LYS A 42 3.46 -9.28 -16.51
N ASP A 43 2.47 -8.59 -17.04
CA ASP A 43 2.19 -7.21 -16.70
C ASP A 43 1.56 -7.18 -15.29
N GLN A 44 2.28 -6.59 -14.35
CA GLN A 44 1.84 -6.45 -12.95
C GLN A 44 1.96 -5.00 -12.54
N ILE A 45 0.84 -4.43 -12.12
CA ILE A 45 0.78 -3.03 -11.66
C ILE A 45 1.28 -2.91 -10.22
N TYR A 46 0.97 -3.92 -9.41
CA TYR A 46 1.39 -4.02 -8.02
C TYR A 46 2.07 -5.37 -7.80
N GLU A 47 3.20 -5.34 -7.15
CA GLU A 47 3.89 -6.56 -6.76
C GLU A 47 4.33 -6.46 -5.30
N LEU A 48 4.02 -7.48 -4.53
CA LEU A 48 4.56 -7.69 -3.19
C LEU A 48 5.64 -8.77 -3.26
N ILE A 49 6.88 -8.37 -3.01
CA ILE A 49 8.00 -9.29 -2.93
C ILE A 49 8.22 -9.63 -1.45
N VAL A 50 8.01 -10.89 -1.10
CA VAL A 50 8.29 -11.41 0.24
C VAL A 50 9.60 -12.18 0.18
N LEU A 51 10.55 -11.80 1.04
CA LEU A 51 11.84 -12.49 1.13
C LEU A 51 11.72 -13.72 2.04
N ASP A 52 12.23 -14.86 1.60
CA ASP A 52 12.22 -16.11 2.36
C ASP A 52 13.06 -16.03 3.64
N LYS A 53 14.04 -15.14 3.65
CA LYS A 53 14.97 -14.95 4.77
C LYS A 53 15.03 -13.48 5.16
N LYS A 54 15.21 -13.23 6.46
CA LYS A 54 15.53 -11.89 6.95
C LYS A 54 16.92 -11.49 6.45
N ILE A 55 17.00 -10.38 5.74
CA ILE A 55 18.24 -9.84 5.22
C ILE A 55 18.47 -8.48 5.88
N LYS A 56 19.65 -8.30 6.43
CA LYS A 56 20.08 -7.00 6.95
C LYS A 56 20.62 -6.18 5.78
N THR A 57 20.00 -5.04 5.52
CA THR A 57 20.40 -4.13 4.45
C THR A 57 20.21 -2.68 4.88
N GLN A 58 20.99 -1.78 4.33
CA GLN A 58 20.88 -0.34 4.52
C GLN A 58 20.47 0.36 3.22
N PHE A 59 20.83 -0.22 2.10
CA PHE A 59 20.54 0.29 0.77
C PHE A 59 19.77 -0.76 -0.02
N VAL A 60 18.77 -0.33 -0.75
CA VAL A 60 18.03 -1.17 -1.70
C VAL A 60 18.03 -0.47 -3.05
N ARG A 61 18.26 -1.21 -4.11
CA ARG A 61 18.12 -0.72 -5.48
C ARG A 61 17.32 -1.68 -6.34
N ILE A 62 16.64 -1.12 -7.32
CA ILE A 62 15.99 -1.85 -8.39
C ILE A 62 16.77 -1.57 -9.67
N LYS A 63 17.17 -2.62 -10.37
CA LYS A 63 17.85 -2.52 -11.66
C LYS A 63 16.96 -3.10 -12.74
N ASN A 64 16.66 -2.29 -13.75
CA ASN A 64 16.08 -2.79 -14.98
C ASN A 64 17.02 -3.77 -15.66
N THR A 65 16.49 -4.89 -16.14
CA THR A 65 17.25 -5.94 -16.85
C THR A 65 16.85 -6.09 -18.30
N LYS A 66 15.87 -5.32 -18.77
CA LYS A 66 15.40 -5.35 -20.15
C LYS A 66 15.25 -3.94 -20.70
N ASP A 67 15.92 -3.69 -21.81
CA ASP A 67 15.72 -2.44 -22.55
C ASP A 67 14.38 -2.43 -23.27
N PHE A 68 13.73 -1.28 -23.24
CA PHE A 68 12.50 -1.05 -23.98
C PHE A 68 12.82 -0.26 -25.24
N ALA A 69 12.33 -0.72 -26.39
CA ALA A 69 12.48 0.00 -27.65
C ALA A 69 11.76 1.36 -27.64
N THR A 70 10.69 1.47 -26.85
CA THR A 70 9.93 2.70 -26.62
C THR A 70 9.49 2.73 -25.16
N GLY A 71 9.81 3.79 -24.45
CA GLY A 71 9.37 3.99 -23.08
C GLY A 71 10.50 3.97 -22.07
N TYR A 72 10.13 4.18 -20.82
CA TYR A 72 11.04 4.26 -19.68
C TYR A 72 10.68 3.21 -18.65
N PHE A 73 11.68 2.65 -17.99
CA PHE A 73 11.47 1.91 -16.76
C PHE A 73 11.08 2.92 -15.68
N SER A 74 9.85 2.87 -15.22
CA SER A 74 9.32 3.79 -14.23
C SER A 74 8.64 3.06 -13.08
N ILE A 75 8.85 3.54 -11.87
CA ILE A 75 8.23 3.04 -10.66
C ILE A 75 7.47 4.19 -10.02
N ALA A 76 6.16 4.05 -9.87
CA ALA A 76 5.31 5.08 -9.30
C ALA A 76 5.45 5.17 -7.77
N ASP A 77 5.66 4.04 -7.10
CA ASP A 77 5.83 3.95 -5.65
C ASP A 77 6.67 2.72 -5.30
N ILE A 78 7.49 2.83 -4.27
CA ILE A 78 8.24 1.72 -3.68
C ILE A 78 8.12 1.79 -2.17
N ARG A 79 7.80 0.65 -1.56
CA ARG A 79 7.68 0.52 -0.12
C ARG A 79 8.51 -0.63 0.38
N LEU A 80 9.31 -0.38 1.39
CA LEU A 80 10.17 -1.37 2.03
C LEU A 80 9.63 -1.63 3.43
N PHE A 81 9.34 -2.89 3.71
CA PHE A 81 8.90 -3.33 5.01
C PHE A 81 9.98 -4.19 5.64
N GLY A 82 10.33 -3.88 6.87
CA GLY A 82 11.37 -4.59 7.61
C GLY A 82 10.90 -4.99 9.01
N ASN A 83 11.66 -5.88 9.64
CA ASN A 83 11.51 -6.19 11.06
C ASN A 83 12.50 -5.34 11.86
N ALA A 84 12.09 -4.16 12.27
CA ALA A 84 12.85 -3.40 13.24
C ALA A 84 12.75 -4.05 14.65
N LYS A 85 13.73 -3.79 15.51
CA LYS A 85 13.68 -4.18 16.93
C LYS A 85 12.81 -3.20 17.72
N GLY A 86 11.66 -2.84 17.20
CA GLY A 86 10.74 -1.89 17.80
C GLY A 86 9.49 -2.56 18.36
N LYS A 87 8.68 -1.78 19.07
CA LYS A 87 7.35 -2.21 19.48
C LYS A 87 6.37 -1.88 18.35
N VAL A 88 5.44 -2.80 18.09
CA VAL A 88 4.29 -2.52 17.22
C VAL A 88 3.49 -1.34 17.79
N PRO A 89 2.85 -0.53 16.97
CA PRO A 89 2.00 0.56 17.44
C PRO A 89 0.87 0.05 18.33
N LYS A 90 0.41 0.90 19.23
CA LYS A 90 -0.83 0.64 19.96
C LYS A 90 -2.02 0.75 19.03
N GLN A 91 -3.12 0.12 19.40
CA GLN A 91 -4.41 0.29 18.71
C GLN A 91 -4.75 1.78 18.63
N VAL A 92 -5.26 2.20 17.49
CA VAL A 92 -5.68 3.59 17.25
C VAL A 92 -6.87 3.92 18.14
N SER A 93 -6.80 5.08 18.81
CA SER A 93 -7.89 5.64 19.62
C SER A 93 -8.58 6.79 18.90
N ASN A 94 -9.80 7.10 19.34
CA ASN A 94 -10.63 8.19 18.82
C ASN A 94 -10.77 8.19 17.29
N PHE A 95 -10.93 6.99 16.70
CA PHE A 95 -11.23 6.88 15.29
C PHE A 95 -12.68 7.36 15.07
N ILE A 96 -12.81 8.50 14.40
CA ILE A 96 -14.10 9.14 14.08
C ILE A 96 -14.29 9.08 12.58
N VAL A 97 -15.48 8.72 12.16
CA VAL A 97 -15.87 8.59 10.75
C VAL A 97 -17.15 9.40 10.55
N GLU A 98 -17.12 10.35 9.64
CA GLU A 98 -18.27 11.24 9.37
C GLU A 98 -18.53 11.31 7.87
N ARG A 99 -19.79 11.12 7.50
CA ARG A 99 -20.24 11.30 6.12
C ARG A 99 -20.59 12.78 5.88
N ASN A 100 -19.99 13.37 4.84
CA ASN A 100 -20.17 14.78 4.51
C ASN A 100 -21.56 15.05 3.88
N LYS A 101 -21.88 16.34 3.65
CA LYS A 101 -23.09 16.75 2.90
C LYS A 101 -23.13 16.10 1.52
N ASP A 102 -22.00 16.07 0.80
CA ASP A 102 -21.85 15.18 -0.34
C ASP A 102 -21.64 13.77 0.18
N ARG A 103 -22.69 12.97 0.15
CA ARG A 103 -22.72 11.63 0.73
C ARG A 103 -21.70 10.65 0.11
N ARG A 104 -21.06 11.02 -0.99
CA ARG A 104 -19.94 10.28 -1.57
C ARG A 104 -18.64 10.49 -0.81
N ARG A 105 -18.59 11.50 0.06
CA ARG A 105 -17.38 11.89 0.81
C ARG A 105 -17.53 11.49 2.27
N ILE A 106 -16.48 10.86 2.78
CA ILE A 106 -16.38 10.47 4.19
C ILE A 106 -15.07 11.07 4.74
N ALA A 107 -15.19 11.77 5.85
CA ALA A 107 -14.06 12.30 6.61
C ALA A 107 -13.69 11.34 7.73
N PHE A 108 -12.40 11.26 8.00
CA PHE A 108 -11.81 10.41 9.02
C PHE A 108 -10.86 11.23 9.88
N THR A 109 -10.93 11.06 11.18
CA THR A 109 -9.95 11.61 12.13
C THR A 109 -9.64 10.59 13.21
N TRP A 110 -8.44 10.62 13.75
CA TRP A 110 -7.98 9.73 14.82
C TRP A 110 -6.81 10.30 15.59
N ASP A 111 -6.52 9.73 16.75
CA ASP A 111 -5.35 10.12 17.53
C ASP A 111 -4.07 9.65 16.86
N LYS A 112 -3.12 10.56 16.71
CA LYS A 112 -1.78 10.23 16.21
C LYS A 112 -1.06 9.30 17.20
N GLN A 113 -0.58 8.17 16.70
CA GLN A 113 0.21 7.22 17.48
C GLN A 113 1.70 7.53 17.32
N PRO A 114 2.44 7.87 18.38
CA PRO A 114 3.85 8.30 18.27
C PRO A 114 4.78 7.26 17.64
N SER A 115 4.44 5.98 17.77
CA SER A 115 5.23 4.86 17.21
C SER A 115 4.74 4.39 15.85
N ALA A 116 3.72 5.02 15.28
CA ALA A 116 3.21 4.67 13.95
C ALA A 116 3.94 5.45 12.87
N GLU A 117 4.27 4.78 11.79
CA GLU A 117 4.74 5.37 10.54
C GLU A 117 3.58 5.67 9.59
N GLY A 118 2.47 4.95 9.75
CA GLY A 118 1.26 5.16 8.98
C GLY A 118 0.08 4.35 9.53
N TYR A 119 -1.01 4.45 8.80
CA TYR A 119 -2.30 3.87 9.15
C TYR A 119 -2.91 3.19 7.92
N VAL A 120 -3.70 2.15 8.16
CA VAL A 120 -4.52 1.51 7.13
C VAL A 120 -5.98 1.67 7.52
N ILE A 121 -6.74 2.43 6.75
CA ILE A 121 -8.19 2.47 6.85
C ILE A 121 -8.74 1.36 5.96
N ARG A 122 -9.66 0.56 6.52
CA ARG A 122 -10.34 -0.49 5.77
C ARG A 122 -11.84 -0.23 5.76
N TRP A 123 -12.52 -0.65 4.71
CA TRP A 123 -13.97 -0.55 4.62
C TRP A 123 -14.60 -1.68 3.81
N GLY A 124 -15.87 -1.91 4.08
CA GLY A 124 -16.71 -2.86 3.35
C GLY A 124 -18.19 -2.64 3.62
N ALA A 125 -19.04 -3.31 2.86
CA ALA A 125 -20.50 -3.18 2.97
C ALA A 125 -21.10 -4.03 4.11
N SER A 126 -20.31 -4.91 4.71
CA SER A 126 -20.71 -5.67 5.90
C SER A 126 -19.54 -5.79 6.88
N PRO A 127 -19.79 -6.03 8.18
CA PRO A 127 -18.72 -6.18 9.15
C PRO A 127 -17.86 -7.45 8.93
N GLU A 128 -18.37 -8.44 8.20
CA GLU A 128 -17.67 -9.67 7.83
C GLU A 128 -16.80 -9.50 6.58
N HIS A 129 -17.08 -8.48 5.74
CA HIS A 129 -16.42 -8.21 4.47
C HIS A 129 -15.89 -6.76 4.43
N ILE A 130 -14.80 -6.53 5.16
CA ILE A 130 -14.05 -5.26 5.20
C ILE A 130 -12.80 -5.43 4.34
N ASP A 131 -12.99 -5.61 3.03
CA ASP A 131 -11.94 -6.11 2.11
C ASP A 131 -11.18 -4.99 1.40
N ASN A 132 -11.71 -3.76 1.39
CA ASN A 132 -11.02 -2.62 0.80
C ASN A 132 -10.06 -1.99 1.81
N ALA A 133 -8.97 -1.39 1.31
CA ALA A 133 -7.99 -0.75 2.17
C ALA A 133 -7.29 0.42 1.48
N ILE A 134 -6.92 1.43 2.27
CA ILE A 134 -6.07 2.54 1.84
C ILE A 134 -5.08 2.89 2.95
N MET A 135 -3.85 3.25 2.56
CA MET A 135 -2.85 3.72 3.51
C MET A 135 -2.86 5.23 3.65
N MET A 136 -2.69 5.69 4.89
CA MET A 136 -2.60 7.10 5.27
C MET A 136 -1.36 7.33 6.13
N TYR A 137 -0.78 8.51 6.03
CA TYR A 137 0.41 8.91 6.80
C TYR A 137 0.13 10.06 7.76
N ASP A 138 -0.97 10.77 7.55
CA ASP A 138 -1.51 11.77 8.49
C ASP A 138 -2.53 11.13 9.43
N ASN A 139 -3.02 11.88 10.39
CA ASN A 139 -4.06 11.45 11.32
C ASN A 139 -5.46 11.97 10.98
N GLN A 140 -5.66 12.38 9.73
CA GLN A 140 -6.93 12.76 9.15
C GLN A 140 -6.93 12.47 7.66
N ALA A 141 -8.11 12.20 7.10
CA ALA A 141 -8.32 12.01 5.68
C ALA A 141 -9.74 12.37 5.26
N GLU A 142 -9.94 12.70 4.00
CA GLU A 142 -11.26 12.76 3.37
C GLU A 142 -11.19 12.00 2.04
N LEU A 143 -12.08 11.04 1.87
CA LEU A 143 -12.15 10.20 0.68
C LEU A 143 -13.50 10.39 -0.02
N GLY A 144 -13.51 10.49 -1.34
CA GLY A 144 -14.66 10.94 -2.15
C GLY A 144 -15.19 9.92 -3.17
N PHE A 145 -15.11 8.62 -2.89
CA PHE A 145 -15.47 7.55 -3.84
C PHE A 145 -16.53 6.59 -3.30
N PHE A 146 -17.25 6.95 -2.23
CA PHE A 146 -18.25 6.08 -1.62
C PHE A 146 -19.60 6.21 -2.30
N ASP A 147 -20.37 5.13 -2.36
CA ASP A 147 -21.76 5.16 -2.78
C ASP A 147 -22.62 5.84 -1.74
N ARG A 148 -23.59 6.67 -2.21
CA ARG A 148 -24.42 7.50 -1.35
C ARG A 148 -25.34 6.71 -0.44
N ASP A 149 -25.83 5.58 -0.95
CA ASP A 149 -26.93 4.82 -0.35
C ASP A 149 -26.46 3.51 0.28
N ILE A 150 -25.14 3.27 0.27
CA ILE A 150 -24.55 2.10 0.90
C ILE A 150 -24.08 2.43 2.31
N THR A 151 -24.46 1.58 3.25
CA THR A 151 -23.88 1.53 4.59
C THR A 151 -22.49 0.89 4.52
N TYR A 152 -21.50 1.54 5.13
CA TYR A 152 -20.15 1.00 5.23
C TYR A 152 -19.78 0.71 6.68
N TYR A 153 -18.90 -0.26 6.84
CA TYR A 153 -18.22 -0.60 8.09
C TYR A 153 -16.74 -0.30 7.93
N MET A 154 -16.19 0.48 8.85
CA MET A 154 -14.86 1.02 8.74
C MET A 154 -14.00 0.69 9.93
N THR A 155 -12.75 0.31 9.70
CA THR A 155 -11.75 0.07 10.74
C THR A 155 -10.46 0.78 10.41
N ILE A 156 -9.61 0.94 11.42
CA ILE A 156 -8.27 1.49 11.27
C ILE A 156 -7.24 0.66 12.04
N GLU A 157 -6.06 0.50 11.45
CA GLU A 157 -4.86 -0.10 12.04
C GLU A 157 -3.71 0.90 11.90
N ALA A 158 -2.85 1.02 12.91
CA ALA A 158 -1.57 1.70 12.78
C ALA A 158 -0.47 0.70 12.43
N PHE A 159 0.54 1.10 11.70
CA PHE A 159 1.68 0.25 11.38
C PHE A 159 3.02 0.99 11.51
N ASN A 160 4.06 0.22 11.71
CA ASN A 160 5.46 0.61 11.59
C ASN A 160 6.29 -0.60 11.09
N GLU A 161 7.60 -0.46 11.02
CA GLU A 161 8.51 -1.55 10.61
C GLU A 161 8.44 -2.80 11.51
N SER A 162 7.95 -2.69 12.74
CA SER A 162 7.82 -3.81 13.68
C SER A 162 6.51 -4.57 13.54
N GLY A 163 5.56 -4.04 12.79
CA GLY A 163 4.27 -4.66 12.50
C GLY A 163 3.10 -3.71 12.61
N LYS A 164 1.91 -4.27 12.71
CA LYS A 164 0.65 -3.51 12.78
C LYS A 164 -0.05 -3.70 14.12
N SER A 165 -0.80 -2.67 14.52
CA SER A 165 -1.65 -2.70 15.72
C SER A 165 -2.83 -3.67 15.57
N LYS A 166 -3.56 -3.88 16.64
CA LYS A 166 -4.91 -4.42 16.55
C LYS A 166 -5.79 -3.43 15.77
N SER A 167 -6.74 -3.97 15.01
CA SER A 167 -7.76 -3.19 14.33
C SER A 167 -8.70 -2.54 15.33
N SER A 168 -9.21 -1.35 15.00
CA SER A 168 -10.31 -0.75 15.78
C SER A 168 -11.58 -1.59 15.67
N THR A 169 -12.52 -1.37 16.58
CA THR A 169 -13.89 -1.86 16.40
C THR A 169 -14.47 -1.25 15.13
N PRO A 170 -15.22 -1.99 14.30
CA PRO A 170 -15.87 -1.46 13.12
C PRO A 170 -16.85 -0.34 13.46
N ILE A 171 -16.72 0.80 12.78
CA ILE A 171 -17.66 1.91 12.84
C ILE A 171 -18.62 1.79 11.65
N LYS A 172 -19.90 1.75 11.94
CA LYS A 172 -20.96 1.76 10.93
C LYS A 172 -21.26 3.20 10.54
N ILE A 173 -21.28 3.48 9.23
CA ILE A 173 -21.63 4.79 8.65
C ILE A 173 -22.68 4.60 7.55
N ASN A 174 -23.77 5.37 7.62
CA ASN A 174 -24.89 5.31 6.67
C ASN A 174 -24.80 6.45 5.65
#